data_049c28b6d6617d0137f9cdedbf298265
#
_entry.id   049c28b6d6617d0137f9cdedbf298265
#
_cell.length_a   1.000
_cell.length_b   1.000
_cell.length_c   1.000
_cell.angle_alpha   90.00
_cell.angle_beta   90.00
_cell.angle_gamma   90.00
#
_symmetry.space_group_name_H-M   'P 1'
#
loop_
_entity.id
_entity.type
_entity.pdbx_description
1 polymer ?
#
loop_
_entity_poly.entity_id
_entity_poly.type
_entity_poly.pdbx_seq_one_letter_code
_entity_poly.pdbx_strand_id
1 'polypeptide(L)'
;MTLRTLFLSATFSLLSASVALSASVSVFKDAGCGCCGGWISHMRENGFAVSATNVAPEIMDVVKAKAGITADTASCHTALVGGYVVEGHVPASDVQRLMDERPDAIGLSAPGMPVGSPGMEGAGAEPYDVLLIHRDGRTEVFASH
;
A
#
# COMPACT_ATOMS: atom_id res chain seq x y z
N MET A 1 -67.93 4.01 25.86
CA MET A 1 -67.17 4.46 24.66
C MET A 1 -65.76 4.81 25.10
N THR A 2 -64.80 3.89 24.92
CA THR A 2 -63.41 4.06 25.33
C THR A 2 -62.53 4.29 24.08
N LEU A 3 -62.05 5.54 23.95
CA LEU A 3 -61.18 5.97 22.84
C LEU A 3 -59.76 5.44 23.08
N ARG A 4 -59.30 4.50 22.25
CA ARG A 4 -57.90 4.00 22.22
C ARG A 4 -57.06 4.89 21.32
N THR A 5 -56.24 5.72 21.89
CA THR A 5 -55.21 6.49 21.18
C THR A 5 -54.02 5.55 20.82
N LEU A 6 -53.83 5.30 19.52
CA LEU A 6 -52.63 4.63 19.00
C LEU A 6 -51.50 5.66 18.87
N PHE A 7 -50.44 5.48 19.67
CA PHE A 7 -49.16 6.21 19.48
C PHE A 7 -48.33 5.49 18.42
N LEU A 8 -48.19 6.14 17.28
CA LEU A 8 -47.32 5.69 16.20
C LEU A 8 -45.90 6.21 16.49
N SER A 9 -45.02 5.36 17.05
CA SER A 9 -43.62 5.68 17.29
C SER A 9 -42.84 5.57 15.97
N ALA A 10 -42.50 6.69 15.35
CA ALA A 10 -41.60 6.73 14.20
C ALA A 10 -40.16 6.64 14.71
N THR A 11 -39.53 5.47 14.50
CA THR A 11 -38.08 5.29 14.72
C THR A 11 -37.31 5.91 13.57
N PHE A 12 -36.67 7.03 13.79
CA PHE A 12 -35.78 7.69 12.83
C PHE A 12 -34.39 7.01 12.89
N SER A 13 -34.12 6.11 11.95
CA SER A 13 -32.80 5.48 11.82
C SER A 13 -31.82 6.46 11.21
N LEU A 14 -30.89 6.99 12.04
CA LEU A 14 -29.73 7.77 11.58
C LEU A 14 -28.75 6.82 10.87
N LEU A 15 -28.73 6.85 9.54
CA LEU A 15 -27.64 6.26 8.77
C LEU A 15 -26.38 7.10 8.98
N SER A 16 -25.47 6.64 9.83
CA SER A 16 -24.13 7.22 9.94
C SER A 16 -23.32 6.84 8.69
N ALA A 17 -23.16 7.78 7.77
CA ALA A 17 -22.23 7.64 6.66
C ALA A 17 -20.81 7.71 7.22
N SER A 18 -20.12 6.57 7.30
CA SER A 18 -18.68 6.51 7.60
C SER A 18 -17.94 7.10 6.41
N VAL A 19 -17.32 8.27 6.58
CA VAL A 19 -16.37 8.80 5.61
C VAL A 19 -15.12 7.92 5.71
N ALA A 20 -14.92 7.03 4.73
CA ALA A 20 -13.69 6.28 4.60
C ALA A 20 -12.56 7.28 4.32
N LEU A 21 -11.69 7.54 5.29
CA LEU A 21 -10.51 8.35 5.09
C LEU A 21 -9.53 7.55 4.22
N SER A 22 -9.27 8.04 3.00
CA SER A 22 -8.30 7.45 2.10
C SER A 22 -6.92 7.47 2.74
N ALA A 23 -6.26 6.30 2.82
CA ALA A 23 -4.93 6.23 3.40
C ALA A 23 -3.93 6.97 2.50
N SER A 24 -3.10 7.80 3.12
CA SER A 24 -2.10 8.62 2.43
C SER A 24 -0.82 7.82 2.21
N VAL A 25 -0.33 7.81 0.96
CA VAL A 25 0.91 7.15 0.53
C VAL A 25 1.88 8.21 0.00
N SER A 26 3.09 8.26 0.56
CA SER A 26 4.16 9.14 0.10
C SER A 26 5.22 8.32 -0.63
N VAL A 27 5.44 8.56 -1.92
CA VAL A 27 6.34 7.77 -2.79
C VAL A 27 7.58 8.59 -3.15
N PHE A 28 8.75 7.97 -2.99
CA PHE A 28 10.03 8.46 -3.49
C PHE A 28 10.44 7.62 -4.69
N LYS A 29 10.69 8.25 -5.84
CA LYS A 29 11.02 7.56 -7.10
C LYS A 29 11.96 8.38 -7.96
N ASP A 30 12.65 7.72 -8.90
CA ASP A 30 13.37 8.40 -9.97
C ASP A 30 12.39 9.07 -10.96
N ALA A 31 12.75 10.23 -11.48
CA ALA A 31 11.92 10.99 -12.43
C ALA A 31 11.61 10.20 -13.72
N GLY A 32 12.56 9.37 -14.18
CA GLY A 32 12.45 8.54 -15.39
C GLY A 32 11.75 7.20 -15.17
N CYS A 33 11.37 6.85 -13.92
CA CYS A 33 10.75 5.56 -13.62
C CYS A 33 9.29 5.50 -14.10
N GLY A 34 9.06 4.97 -15.31
CA GLY A 34 7.73 4.84 -15.90
C GLY A 34 6.86 3.82 -15.19
N CYS A 35 7.41 2.65 -14.83
CA CYS A 35 6.69 1.60 -14.10
C CYS A 35 6.25 2.06 -12.70
N CYS A 36 7.04 2.92 -12.04
CA CYS A 36 6.61 3.54 -10.78
C CYS A 36 5.34 4.39 -10.96
N GLY A 37 5.19 5.05 -12.13
CA GLY A 37 3.96 5.77 -12.48
C GLY A 37 2.76 4.83 -12.60
N GLY A 38 2.94 3.66 -13.20
CA GLY A 38 1.93 2.60 -13.28
C GLY A 38 1.49 2.13 -11.89
N TRP A 39 2.45 1.84 -11.00
CA TRP A 39 2.14 1.46 -9.62
C TRP A 39 1.38 2.56 -8.86
N ILE A 40 1.76 3.83 -9.01
CA ILE A 40 1.05 4.96 -8.41
C ILE A 40 -0.40 5.03 -8.90
N SER A 41 -0.64 4.78 -10.19
CA SER A 41 -2.00 4.73 -10.76
C SER A 41 -2.80 3.58 -10.14
N HIS A 42 -2.21 2.37 -10.07
CA HIS A 42 -2.81 1.22 -9.41
C HIS A 42 -3.21 1.52 -7.95
N MET A 43 -2.34 2.16 -7.17
CA MET A 43 -2.67 2.52 -5.78
C MET A 43 -3.84 3.51 -5.71
N ARG A 44 -3.88 4.53 -6.59
CA ARG A 44 -4.98 5.50 -6.65
C ARG A 44 -6.31 4.85 -7.03
N GLU A 45 -6.30 3.95 -8.01
CA GLU A 45 -7.47 3.18 -8.46
C GLU A 45 -8.03 2.30 -7.33
N ASN A 46 -7.19 1.88 -6.40
CA ASN A 46 -7.55 1.12 -5.20
C ASN A 46 -7.81 1.98 -3.96
N GLY A 47 -8.03 3.29 -4.14
CA GLY A 47 -8.54 4.17 -3.08
C GLY A 47 -7.48 4.82 -2.20
N PHE A 48 -6.18 4.71 -2.54
CA PHE A 48 -5.12 5.40 -1.80
C PHE A 48 -4.91 6.84 -2.29
N ALA A 49 -4.66 7.77 -1.37
CA ALA A 49 -4.26 9.14 -1.70
C ALA A 49 -2.73 9.19 -1.87
N VAL A 50 -2.24 9.19 -3.12
CA VAL A 50 -0.80 9.07 -3.42
C VAL A 50 -0.20 10.40 -3.78
N SER A 51 0.86 10.81 -3.05
CA SER A 51 1.81 11.87 -3.40
C SER A 51 3.14 11.26 -3.82
N ALA A 52 3.78 11.81 -4.87
CA ALA A 52 5.05 11.31 -5.37
C ALA A 52 6.09 12.43 -5.43
N THR A 53 7.30 12.12 -4.97
CA THR A 53 8.46 13.01 -5.01
C THR A 53 9.55 12.36 -5.87
N ASN A 54 9.97 13.06 -6.91
CA ASN A 54 11.13 12.64 -7.70
C ASN A 54 12.41 12.99 -6.93
N VAL A 55 13.30 12.01 -6.81
CA VAL A 55 14.59 12.16 -6.14
C VAL A 55 15.72 11.69 -7.04
N ALA A 56 16.92 12.24 -6.85
CA ALA A 56 18.12 11.77 -7.53
C ALA A 56 18.54 10.39 -6.96
N PRO A 57 19.30 9.58 -7.73
CA PRO A 57 19.72 8.24 -7.30
C PRO A 57 20.40 8.21 -5.93
N GLU A 58 21.29 9.17 -5.66
CA GLU A 58 22.04 9.27 -4.39
C GLU A 58 21.10 9.53 -3.21
N ILE A 59 20.00 10.27 -3.44
CA ILE A 59 18.98 10.51 -2.41
C ILE A 59 18.10 9.27 -2.23
N MET A 60 17.81 8.51 -3.33
CA MET A 60 17.09 7.25 -3.23
C MET A 60 17.85 6.24 -2.36
N ASP A 61 19.17 6.12 -2.50
CA ASP A 61 19.99 5.26 -1.65
C ASP A 61 19.86 5.63 -0.16
N VAL A 62 19.87 6.93 0.15
CA VAL A 62 19.65 7.43 1.51
C VAL A 62 18.24 7.12 2.01
N VAL A 63 17.20 7.27 1.17
CA VAL A 63 15.82 6.94 1.52
C VAL A 63 15.71 5.44 1.86
N LYS A 64 16.23 4.56 1.01
CA LYS A 64 16.21 3.11 1.22
C LYS A 64 16.96 2.72 2.49
N ALA A 65 18.16 3.23 2.69
CA ALA A 65 18.95 2.95 3.89
C ALA A 65 18.22 3.35 5.18
N LYS A 66 17.59 4.55 5.20
CA LYS A 66 16.77 5.02 6.34
C LYS A 66 15.49 4.22 6.55
N ALA A 67 14.93 3.67 5.47
CA ALA A 67 13.76 2.81 5.51
C ALA A 67 14.09 1.37 5.93
N GLY A 68 15.36 1.01 6.12
CA GLY A 68 15.79 -0.34 6.46
C GLY A 68 15.74 -1.32 5.28
N ILE A 69 15.75 -0.81 4.04
CA ILE A 69 15.79 -1.60 2.82
C ILE A 69 17.22 -2.02 2.53
N THR A 70 17.42 -3.32 2.30
CA THR A 70 18.71 -3.93 1.94
C THR A 70 18.74 -4.26 0.45
N ALA A 71 19.89 -4.69 -0.06
CA ALA A 71 20.02 -5.12 -1.45
C ALA A 71 19.05 -6.26 -1.82
N ASP A 72 18.77 -7.17 -0.87
CA ASP A 72 17.89 -8.33 -1.09
C ASP A 72 16.39 -7.95 -1.11
N THR A 73 16.04 -6.80 -0.55
CA THR A 73 14.66 -6.31 -0.50
C THR A 73 14.41 -5.11 -1.40
N ALA A 74 15.46 -4.57 -2.05
CA ALA A 74 15.36 -3.36 -2.85
C ALA A 74 14.58 -3.54 -4.16
N SER A 75 13.88 -2.49 -4.55
CA SER A 75 13.17 -2.33 -5.81
C SER A 75 13.36 -0.90 -6.35
N CYS A 76 12.55 -0.48 -7.35
CA CYS A 76 12.76 0.80 -8.03
C CYS A 76 12.26 2.03 -7.27
N HIS A 77 11.33 1.90 -6.32
CA HIS A 77 10.81 3.01 -5.53
C HIS A 77 10.52 2.59 -4.10
N THR A 78 10.47 3.57 -3.21
CA THR A 78 10.14 3.39 -1.79
C THR A 78 8.96 4.26 -1.43
N ALA A 79 7.96 3.70 -0.76
CA ALA A 79 6.78 4.42 -0.30
C ALA A 79 6.60 4.29 1.21
N LEU A 80 5.88 5.26 1.79
CA LEU A 80 5.50 5.27 3.21
C LEU A 80 3.98 5.33 3.31
N VAL A 81 3.37 4.45 4.10
CA VAL A 81 1.93 4.38 4.33
C VAL A 81 1.63 3.90 5.75
N GLY A 82 0.83 4.64 6.50
CA GLY A 82 0.39 4.20 7.83
C GLY A 82 1.50 3.88 8.85
N GLY A 83 2.71 4.40 8.63
CA GLY A 83 3.90 4.11 9.43
C GLY A 83 4.73 2.93 8.93
N TYR A 84 4.33 2.28 7.83
CA TYR A 84 5.04 1.20 7.17
C TYR A 84 5.80 1.69 5.93
N VAL A 85 6.84 0.95 5.57
CA VAL A 85 7.54 1.05 4.30
C VAL A 85 6.90 0.09 3.30
N VAL A 86 6.73 0.53 2.06
CA VAL A 86 6.35 -0.31 0.92
C VAL A 86 7.39 -0.11 -0.16
N GLU A 87 8.13 -1.17 -0.45
CA GLU A 87 9.22 -1.17 -1.41
C GLU A 87 8.80 -1.86 -2.71
N GLY A 88 8.86 -1.13 -3.81
CA GLY A 88 8.56 -1.66 -5.13
C GLY A 88 7.07 -1.90 -5.39
N HIS A 89 6.79 -2.82 -6.29
CA HIS A 89 5.50 -3.02 -6.95
C HIS A 89 4.54 -3.91 -6.15
N VAL A 90 4.44 -3.68 -4.83
CA VAL A 90 3.51 -4.40 -3.93
C VAL A 90 2.06 -4.10 -4.32
N PRO A 91 1.20 -5.12 -4.51
CA PRO A 91 -0.22 -4.92 -4.80
C PRO A 91 -0.96 -4.12 -3.72
N ALA A 92 -1.91 -3.29 -4.13
CA ALA A 92 -2.72 -2.47 -3.21
C ALA A 92 -3.49 -3.32 -2.17
N SER A 93 -3.92 -4.52 -2.53
CA SER A 93 -4.56 -5.49 -1.62
C SER A 93 -3.63 -5.90 -0.47
N ASP A 94 -2.33 -6.10 -0.76
CA ASP A 94 -1.37 -6.48 0.27
C ASP A 94 -1.03 -5.29 1.17
N VAL A 95 -0.94 -4.08 0.60
CA VAL A 95 -0.78 -2.85 1.38
C VAL A 95 -1.98 -2.63 2.30
N GLN A 96 -3.21 -2.87 1.82
CA GLN A 96 -4.41 -2.77 2.64
C GLN A 96 -4.39 -3.80 3.76
N ARG A 97 -4.06 -5.06 3.46
CA ARG A 97 -3.94 -6.14 4.44
C ARG A 97 -2.89 -5.82 5.51
N LEU A 98 -1.71 -5.29 5.12
CA LEU A 98 -0.68 -4.83 6.06
C LEU A 98 -1.23 -3.79 7.04
N MET A 99 -1.99 -2.82 6.53
CA MET A 99 -2.58 -1.77 7.35
C MET A 99 -3.68 -2.27 8.29
N ASP A 100 -4.41 -3.31 7.89
CA ASP A 100 -5.48 -3.91 8.68
C ASP A 100 -4.92 -4.83 9.78
N GLU A 101 -3.94 -5.69 9.44
CA GLU A 101 -3.30 -6.64 10.35
C GLU A 101 -2.32 -5.98 11.33
N ARG A 102 -1.70 -4.86 10.93
CA ARG A 102 -0.76 -4.05 11.73
C ARG A 102 0.35 -4.87 12.42
N PRO A 103 1.08 -5.73 11.70
CA PRO A 103 2.18 -6.50 12.29
C PRO A 103 3.30 -5.59 12.82
N ASP A 104 4.07 -6.06 13.80
CA ASP A 104 5.28 -5.36 14.25
C ASP A 104 6.43 -5.61 13.26
N ALA A 105 6.44 -4.80 12.21
CA ALA A 105 7.35 -4.93 11.07
C ALA A 105 7.80 -3.56 10.55
N ILE A 106 8.81 -3.55 9.68
CA ILE A 106 9.20 -2.37 8.90
C ILE A 106 8.16 -2.12 7.80
N GLY A 107 7.75 -3.17 7.07
CA GLY A 107 6.80 -3.06 5.98
C GLY A 107 6.87 -4.22 4.99
N LEU A 108 6.51 -3.97 3.74
CA LEU A 108 6.48 -4.96 2.65
C LEU A 108 7.49 -4.61 1.56
N SER A 109 7.96 -5.64 0.86
CA SER A 109 8.72 -5.51 -0.38
C SER A 109 8.27 -6.50 -1.43
N ALA A 110 8.19 -6.04 -2.70
CA ALA A 110 8.27 -6.87 -3.89
C ALA A 110 9.67 -6.66 -4.50
N PRO A 111 10.66 -7.49 -4.15
CA PRO A 111 12.06 -7.26 -4.53
C PRO A 111 12.26 -7.26 -6.05
N GLY A 112 13.17 -6.42 -6.53
CA GLY A 112 13.41 -6.26 -7.95
C GLY A 112 12.24 -5.57 -8.66
N MET A 113 11.90 -6.07 -9.84
CA MET A 113 10.80 -5.56 -10.67
C MET A 113 10.10 -6.74 -11.36
N PRO A 114 9.36 -7.58 -10.61
CA PRO A 114 8.77 -8.79 -11.17
C PRO A 114 7.74 -8.45 -12.26
N VAL A 115 7.88 -9.06 -13.41
CA VAL A 115 6.93 -8.92 -14.53
C VAL A 115 5.60 -9.52 -14.10
N GLY A 116 4.51 -8.77 -14.27
CA GLY A 116 3.17 -9.14 -13.80
C GLY A 116 2.74 -8.42 -12.53
N SER A 117 3.69 -7.81 -11.78
CA SER A 117 3.32 -6.95 -10.65
C SER A 117 2.68 -5.63 -11.12
N PRO A 118 1.90 -4.93 -10.27
CA PRO A 118 1.22 -3.69 -10.65
C PRO A 118 2.17 -2.61 -11.19
N GLY A 119 1.93 -2.12 -12.41
CA GLY A 119 2.80 -1.20 -13.14
C GLY A 119 3.93 -1.87 -13.93
N MET A 120 4.01 -3.20 -13.86
CA MET A 120 4.93 -4.06 -14.62
C MET A 120 4.17 -5.11 -15.42
N GLU A 121 2.96 -4.80 -15.84
CA GLU A 121 2.11 -5.67 -16.65
C GLU A 121 2.77 -5.92 -18.01
N GLY A 122 2.72 -7.16 -18.49
CA GLY A 122 3.30 -7.53 -19.78
C GLY A 122 3.27 -9.01 -20.06
N ALA A 123 3.74 -9.38 -21.25
CA ALA A 123 3.93 -10.80 -21.61
C ALA A 123 5.08 -11.40 -20.80
N GLY A 124 4.91 -12.64 -20.34
CA GLY A 124 5.92 -13.34 -19.56
C GLY A 124 5.82 -13.05 -18.05
N ALA A 125 4.61 -12.74 -17.55
CA ALA A 125 4.39 -12.67 -16.12
C ALA A 125 4.85 -13.95 -15.42
N GLU A 126 5.60 -13.79 -14.34
CA GLU A 126 6.14 -14.89 -13.54
C GLU A 126 5.58 -14.77 -12.11
N PRO A 127 5.39 -15.90 -11.40
CA PRO A 127 5.05 -15.87 -9.99
C PRO A 127 6.10 -15.08 -9.20
N TYR A 128 5.66 -14.26 -8.24
CA TYR A 128 6.54 -13.51 -7.36
C TYR A 128 5.98 -13.45 -5.94
N ASP A 129 6.88 -13.26 -4.98
CA ASP A 129 6.53 -13.12 -3.58
C ASP A 129 6.60 -11.65 -3.14
N VAL A 130 5.65 -11.27 -2.30
CA VAL A 130 5.71 -10.08 -1.47
C VAL A 130 6.23 -10.49 -0.10
N LEU A 131 7.29 -9.86 0.35
CA LEU A 131 7.97 -10.15 1.60
C LEU A 131 7.56 -9.18 2.71
N LEU A 132 7.28 -9.68 3.90
CA LEU A 132 7.23 -8.89 5.13
C LEU A 132 8.66 -8.71 5.65
N ILE A 133 9.05 -7.47 5.94
CA ILE A 133 10.36 -7.12 6.50
C ILE A 133 10.19 -6.86 7.99
N HIS A 134 10.73 -7.73 8.82
CA HIS A 134 10.73 -7.59 10.28
C HIS A 134 11.71 -6.50 10.73
N ARG A 135 11.52 -5.98 11.95
CA ARG A 135 12.40 -4.93 12.51
C ARG A 135 13.84 -5.37 12.74
N ASP A 136 14.08 -6.66 12.84
CA ASP A 136 15.42 -7.26 12.95
C ASP A 136 16.07 -7.56 11.60
N GLY A 137 15.42 -7.19 10.49
CA GLY A 137 15.89 -7.37 9.11
C GLY A 137 15.59 -8.75 8.50
N ARG A 138 15.02 -9.68 9.25
CA ARG A 138 14.52 -10.96 8.67
C ARG A 138 13.34 -10.68 7.75
N THR A 139 13.19 -11.54 6.75
CA THR A 139 12.05 -11.51 5.85
C THR A 139 11.28 -12.82 5.88
N GLU A 140 9.97 -12.74 5.62
CA GLU A 140 9.11 -13.91 5.38
C GLU A 140 8.13 -13.61 4.25
N VAL A 141 7.62 -14.65 3.59
CA VAL A 141 6.62 -14.48 2.54
C VAL A 141 5.31 -14.01 3.16
N PHE A 142 4.87 -12.81 2.76
CA PHE A 142 3.59 -12.25 3.15
C PHE A 142 2.48 -12.69 2.19
N ALA A 143 2.75 -12.63 0.87
CA ALA A 143 1.83 -13.07 -0.17
C ALA A 143 2.61 -13.61 -1.37
N SER A 144 1.96 -14.47 -2.18
CA SER A 144 2.47 -14.95 -3.47
C SER A 144 1.46 -14.67 -4.57
N HIS A 145 1.92 -14.24 -5.73
CA HIS A 145 1.12 -13.81 -6.87
C HIS A 145 1.49 -14.55 -8.14
#